data_f3e1849dad813c1cc2398f3e9f0a884b
#
_entry.id   f3e1849dad813c1cc2398f3e9f0a884b
#
_cell.length_a   1.000
_cell.length_b   1.000
_cell.length_c   1.000
_cell.angle_alpha   90.00
_cell.angle_beta   90.00
_cell.angle_gamma   90.00
#
_symmetry.space_group_name_H-M   'P 1'
#
loop_
_entity.id
_entity.type
_entity.pdbx_description
1 polymer ?
#
loop_
_entity_poly.entity_id
_entity_poly.type
_entity_poly.pdbx_seq_one_letter_code
_entity_poly.pdbx_strand_id
1 'polypeptide(L)'
;MLNSRDISTLRSDVAANCRVFIELCKKEGLNVLVTQTKRDNEYQAYLYEQGRTRPGSIVTNSKTTSFHGVGLAFDICKNVKGHEYDDPIFFKKCGEIGKKMGFTWGGDWKSFPDQPHFQWDYHKNYTDAMVRTGRLPPMMEVYEEMTYEDWKLYMEKYRSELARKPTSPYAKEPIEKAKKEGITDGSRPGDLITREEVITMLERKK
;
A
#
# COMPACT_ATOMS: atom_id res chain seq x y z
N MET A 1 -5.13 -11.52 29.99
CA MET A 1 -4.91 -10.28 29.20
C MET A 1 -3.75 -10.45 28.25
N LEU A 2 -3.97 -10.57 26.95
CA LEU A 2 -2.94 -10.65 25.91
C LEU A 2 -2.67 -9.26 25.36
N ASN A 3 -1.40 -8.83 25.41
CA ASN A 3 -0.86 -7.65 24.75
C ASN A 3 0.50 -8.01 24.13
N SER A 4 0.52 -8.36 22.86
CA SER A 4 1.72 -8.86 22.19
C SER A 4 2.45 -7.76 21.43
N ARG A 5 3.78 -7.92 21.30
CA ARG A 5 4.64 -7.18 20.37
C ARG A 5 5.25 -8.09 19.32
N ASP A 6 4.97 -9.39 19.43
CA ASP A 6 5.50 -10.39 18.53
C ASP A 6 4.75 -10.36 17.19
N ILE A 7 5.49 -10.08 16.12
CA ILE A 7 4.98 -10.02 14.76
C ILE A 7 4.36 -11.35 14.32
N SER A 8 4.82 -12.48 14.87
CA SER A 8 4.25 -13.81 14.55
C SER A 8 2.81 -13.99 15.02
N THR A 9 2.31 -13.13 15.94
CA THR A 9 0.93 -13.14 16.41
C THR A 9 -0.05 -12.43 15.45
N LEU A 10 0.46 -11.71 14.46
CA LEU A 10 -0.34 -11.18 13.37
C LEU A 10 -0.80 -12.31 12.44
N ARG A 11 -1.85 -12.06 11.64
CA ARG A 11 -2.21 -12.95 10.53
C ARG A 11 -1.00 -13.08 9.59
N SER A 12 -0.74 -14.24 9.03
CA SER A 12 0.52 -14.58 8.33
C SER A 12 0.91 -13.58 7.22
N ASP A 13 -0.06 -13.12 6.44
CA ASP A 13 0.13 -12.13 5.39
C ASP A 13 0.48 -10.73 5.93
N VAL A 14 -0.21 -10.29 6.99
CA VAL A 14 0.08 -9.03 7.68
C VAL A 14 1.43 -9.10 8.38
N ALA A 15 1.79 -10.26 8.96
CA ALA A 15 3.10 -10.48 9.56
C ALA A 15 4.24 -10.38 8.53
N ALA A 16 4.05 -10.96 7.34
CA ALA A 16 5.02 -10.86 6.24
C ALA A 16 5.21 -9.40 5.82
N ASN A 17 4.11 -8.69 5.55
CA ASN A 17 4.14 -7.28 5.16
C ASN A 17 4.68 -6.36 6.27
N CYS A 18 4.41 -6.65 7.56
CA CYS A 18 4.98 -5.90 8.68
C CYS A 18 6.52 -6.00 8.70
N ARG A 19 7.10 -7.17 8.39
CA ARG A 19 8.56 -7.34 8.28
C ARG A 19 9.13 -6.54 7.11
N VAL A 20 8.48 -6.61 5.94
CA VAL A 20 8.88 -5.80 4.77
C VAL A 20 8.79 -4.31 5.09
N PHE A 21 7.74 -3.86 5.77
CA PHE A 21 7.58 -2.47 6.21
C PHE A 21 8.75 -2.00 7.08
N ILE A 22 9.18 -2.80 8.05
CA ILE A 22 10.32 -2.48 8.92
C ILE A 22 11.60 -2.33 8.10
N GLU A 23 11.86 -3.24 7.14
CA GLU A 23 13.04 -3.17 6.28
C GLU A 23 13.02 -1.96 5.35
N LEU A 24 11.86 -1.59 4.79
CA LEU A 24 11.71 -0.38 3.98
C LEU A 24 11.93 0.88 4.82
N CYS A 25 11.37 0.95 6.01
CA CYS A 25 11.63 2.05 6.96
C CYS A 25 13.12 2.16 7.28
N LYS A 26 13.79 1.04 7.52
CA LYS A 26 15.24 1.01 7.81
C LYS A 26 16.07 1.50 6.61
N LYS A 27 15.72 1.13 5.37
CA LYS A 27 16.36 1.66 4.15
C LYS A 27 16.28 3.19 4.06
N GLU A 28 15.16 3.78 4.52
CA GLU A 28 14.93 5.22 4.58
C GLU A 28 15.52 5.89 5.84
N GLY A 29 16.32 5.17 6.63
CA GLY A 29 16.94 5.67 7.86
C GLY A 29 15.96 5.83 9.04
N LEU A 30 14.77 5.23 8.96
CA LEU A 30 13.75 5.27 10.01
C LEU A 30 13.90 4.05 10.92
N ASN A 31 14.35 4.27 12.16
CA ASN A 31 14.49 3.20 13.15
C ASN A 31 13.17 2.93 13.87
N VAL A 32 12.43 1.94 13.38
CA VAL A 32 11.09 1.55 13.84
C VAL A 32 11.17 0.46 14.89
N LEU A 33 10.35 0.56 15.94
CA LEU A 33 10.06 -0.49 16.91
C LEU A 33 8.57 -0.81 16.89
N VAL A 34 8.20 -2.08 16.71
CA VAL A 34 6.81 -2.55 16.88
C VAL A 34 6.46 -2.57 18.35
N THR A 35 5.44 -1.83 18.74
CA THR A 35 5.03 -1.66 20.14
C THR A 35 3.80 -2.47 20.51
N GLN A 36 2.94 -2.79 19.53
CA GLN A 36 1.78 -3.66 19.71
C GLN A 36 1.45 -4.40 18.42
N THR A 37 1.02 -5.65 18.57
CA THR A 37 0.49 -6.50 17.50
C THR A 37 -0.89 -6.99 17.88
N LYS A 38 -1.02 -8.23 18.35
CA LYS A 38 -2.30 -8.82 18.76
C LYS A 38 -2.62 -8.51 20.22
N ARG A 39 -3.88 -8.15 20.50
CA ARG A 39 -4.44 -8.00 21.85
C ARG A 39 -5.79 -8.69 21.96
N ASP A 40 -6.10 -9.25 23.13
CA ASP A 40 -7.41 -9.85 23.39
C ASP A 40 -8.46 -8.81 23.78
N ASN A 41 -9.72 -9.27 23.88
CA ASN A 41 -10.83 -8.40 24.25
C ASN A 41 -10.73 -7.88 25.68
N GLU A 42 -10.09 -8.61 26.58
CA GLU A 42 -9.88 -8.21 27.97
C GLU A 42 -8.92 -6.99 28.01
N TYR A 43 -7.81 -7.06 27.29
CA TYR A 43 -6.88 -5.92 27.18
C TYR A 43 -7.50 -4.75 26.41
N GLN A 44 -8.30 -5.01 25.38
CA GLN A 44 -9.03 -3.99 24.64
C GLN A 44 -10.00 -3.21 25.56
N ALA A 45 -10.77 -3.93 26.41
CA ALA A 45 -11.66 -3.33 27.38
C ALA A 45 -10.87 -2.48 28.40
N TYR A 46 -9.74 -3.00 28.89
CA TYR A 46 -8.83 -2.28 29.78
C TYR A 46 -8.35 -0.95 29.18
N LEU A 47 -7.96 -0.94 27.90
CA LEU A 47 -7.57 0.30 27.19
C LEU A 47 -8.76 1.24 26.99
N TYR A 48 -9.97 0.71 26.73
CA TYR A 48 -11.16 1.53 26.56
C TYR A 48 -11.56 2.29 27.82
N GLU A 49 -11.30 1.73 29.00
CA GLU A 49 -11.56 2.38 30.28
C GLU A 49 -10.62 3.56 30.56
N GLN A 50 -9.44 3.58 29.97
CA GLN A 50 -8.47 4.67 30.14
C GLN A 50 -9.06 5.99 29.62
N GLY A 51 -8.97 7.05 30.44
CA GLY A 51 -9.55 8.35 30.14
C GLY A 51 -11.09 8.41 30.28
N ARG A 52 -11.73 7.30 30.75
CA ARG A 52 -13.19 7.21 31.01
C ARG A 52 -13.46 6.87 32.48
N THR A 53 -13.27 5.62 32.84
CA THR A 53 -13.43 5.11 34.22
C THR A 53 -12.09 4.97 34.95
N ARG A 54 -10.97 5.08 34.20
CA ARG A 54 -9.61 5.02 34.73
C ARG A 54 -8.83 6.29 34.33
N PRO A 55 -7.84 6.75 35.14
CA PRO A 55 -6.99 7.89 34.80
C PRO A 55 -6.26 7.73 33.47
N GLY A 56 -5.90 8.84 32.82
CA GLY A 56 -5.14 8.90 31.57
C GLY A 56 -5.93 9.50 30.43
N SER A 57 -5.33 9.57 29.25
CA SER A 57 -5.99 10.01 28.03
C SER A 57 -6.71 8.86 27.33
N ILE A 58 -7.77 9.17 26.57
CA ILE A 58 -8.44 8.16 25.71
C ILE A 58 -7.47 7.68 24.64
N VAL A 59 -7.23 6.38 24.59
CA VAL A 59 -6.30 5.74 23.64
C VAL A 59 -7.01 4.84 22.62
N THR A 60 -8.31 4.59 22.80
CA THR A 60 -9.11 3.81 21.83
C THR A 60 -10.59 4.16 21.96
N ASN A 61 -11.31 4.13 20.83
CA ASN A 61 -12.76 4.24 20.79
C ASN A 61 -13.48 2.89 20.71
N SER A 62 -12.74 1.79 20.53
CA SER A 62 -13.31 0.45 20.48
C SER A 62 -13.26 -0.22 21.85
N LYS A 63 -14.42 -0.69 22.36
CA LYS A 63 -14.52 -1.42 23.63
C LYS A 63 -14.22 -2.92 23.49
N THR A 64 -14.40 -3.46 22.31
CA THR A 64 -14.31 -4.90 22.03
C THR A 64 -13.35 -5.17 20.88
N THR A 65 -13.43 -6.33 20.25
CA THR A 65 -12.59 -6.74 19.12
C THR A 65 -12.37 -5.62 18.10
N SER A 66 -11.12 -5.34 17.79
CA SER A 66 -10.64 -4.42 16.77
C SER A 66 -9.75 -5.20 15.79
N PHE A 67 -9.16 -4.51 14.81
CA PHE A 67 -8.18 -5.11 13.88
C PHE A 67 -7.00 -5.76 14.63
N HIS A 68 -6.56 -5.22 15.76
CA HIS A 68 -5.56 -5.87 16.63
C HIS A 68 -6.05 -7.21 17.18
N GLY A 69 -7.32 -7.32 17.56
CA GLY A 69 -7.88 -8.57 18.12
C GLY A 69 -7.79 -9.77 17.17
N VAL A 70 -7.81 -9.52 15.88
CA VAL A 70 -7.72 -10.54 14.83
C VAL A 70 -6.37 -10.58 14.12
N GLY A 71 -5.38 -9.84 14.61
CA GLY A 71 -4.02 -9.83 14.05
C GLY A 71 -3.89 -9.11 12.72
N LEU A 72 -4.74 -8.12 12.46
CA LEU A 72 -4.77 -7.33 11.23
C LEU A 72 -4.22 -5.91 11.40
N ALA A 73 -3.71 -5.57 12.59
CA ALA A 73 -3.12 -4.27 12.89
C ALA A 73 -1.87 -4.40 13.76
N PHE A 74 -0.97 -3.43 13.61
CA PHE A 74 0.19 -3.25 14.46
C PHE A 74 0.45 -1.75 14.70
N ASP A 75 1.05 -1.47 15.86
CA ASP A 75 1.48 -0.13 16.23
C ASP A 75 3.01 -0.08 16.29
N ILE A 76 3.55 1.11 15.98
CA ILE A 76 4.98 1.37 15.99
C ILE A 76 5.33 2.57 16.86
N CYS A 77 6.60 2.67 17.23
CA CYS A 77 7.20 3.92 17.69
C CYS A 77 8.58 4.13 17.06
N LYS A 78 9.14 5.32 17.24
CA LYS A 78 10.55 5.59 16.97
C LYS A 78 11.39 4.87 18.01
N ASN A 79 12.36 4.08 17.59
CA ASN A 79 13.24 3.33 18.48
C ASN A 79 14.35 4.23 19.05
N VAL A 80 13.95 5.28 19.77
CA VAL A 80 14.86 6.22 20.46
C VAL A 80 14.29 6.49 21.84
N LYS A 81 15.01 6.03 22.88
CA LYS A 81 14.57 6.14 24.27
C LYS A 81 14.28 7.59 24.67
N GLY A 82 13.07 7.84 25.18
CA GLY A 82 12.58 9.15 25.59
C GLY A 82 12.01 10.01 24.45
N HIS A 83 12.07 9.52 23.20
CA HIS A 83 11.60 10.20 21.99
C HIS A 83 10.75 9.27 21.12
N GLU A 84 10.06 8.32 21.74
CA GLU A 84 9.33 7.27 21.07
C GLU A 84 8.15 7.80 20.24
N TYR A 85 7.50 8.91 20.71
CA TYR A 85 6.23 9.41 20.14
C TYR A 85 6.21 10.91 19.83
N ASP A 86 7.32 11.62 19.97
CA ASP A 86 7.42 13.08 19.83
C ASP A 86 7.91 13.56 18.45
N ASP A 87 8.02 12.65 17.46
CA ASP A 87 8.51 12.97 16.12
C ASP A 87 7.41 12.75 15.05
N PRO A 88 6.56 13.75 14.78
CA PRO A 88 5.49 13.63 13.78
C PRO A 88 6.02 13.45 12.36
N ILE A 89 7.25 13.91 12.05
CA ILE A 89 7.87 13.73 10.74
C ILE A 89 8.24 12.27 10.52
N PHE A 90 8.77 11.62 11.56
CA PHE A 90 9.05 10.18 11.55
C PHE A 90 7.77 9.38 11.23
N PHE A 91 6.68 9.63 11.97
CA PHE A 91 5.42 8.92 11.76
C PHE A 91 4.82 9.17 10.39
N LYS A 92 4.90 10.41 9.88
CA LYS A 92 4.43 10.74 8.53
C LYS A 92 5.18 9.95 7.46
N LYS A 93 6.51 9.88 7.53
CA LYS A 93 7.33 9.08 6.59
C LYS A 93 6.99 7.58 6.68
N CYS A 94 6.87 7.04 7.90
CA CYS A 94 6.40 5.67 8.09
C CYS A 94 5.01 5.45 7.50
N GLY A 95 4.08 6.40 7.69
CA GLY A 95 2.74 6.39 7.12
C GLY A 95 2.73 6.34 5.59
N GLU A 96 3.61 7.11 4.94
CA GLU A 96 3.77 7.10 3.48
C GLU A 96 4.24 5.74 2.96
N ILE A 97 5.19 5.10 3.66
CA ILE A 97 5.67 3.75 3.34
C ILE A 97 4.54 2.73 3.52
N GLY A 98 3.87 2.73 4.67
CA GLY A 98 2.78 1.79 4.94
C GLY A 98 1.63 1.91 3.94
N LYS A 99 1.26 3.13 3.53
CA LYS A 99 0.23 3.37 2.51
C LYS A 99 0.63 2.85 1.12
N LYS A 100 1.88 2.99 0.72
CA LYS A 100 2.40 2.39 -0.53
C LYS A 100 2.27 0.86 -0.53
N MET A 101 2.43 0.24 0.63
CA MET A 101 2.28 -1.20 0.81
C MET A 101 0.80 -1.65 0.88
N GLY A 102 -0.16 -0.72 0.95
CA GLY A 102 -1.59 -1.01 1.03
C GLY A 102 -2.18 -0.97 2.43
N PHE A 103 -1.40 -0.68 3.48
CA PHE A 103 -1.95 -0.45 4.82
C PHE A 103 -2.74 0.85 4.91
N THR A 104 -3.81 0.85 5.69
CA THR A 104 -4.41 2.08 6.19
C THR A 104 -3.57 2.58 7.37
N TRP A 105 -3.15 3.84 7.32
CA TRP A 105 -2.43 4.51 8.41
C TRP A 105 -3.38 5.34 9.27
N GLY A 106 -3.35 5.15 10.58
CA GLY A 106 -4.21 5.86 11.53
C GLY A 106 -3.92 7.36 11.65
N GLY A 107 -2.72 7.81 11.25
CA GLY A 107 -2.39 9.24 11.20
C GLY A 107 -3.23 10.05 10.20
N ASP A 108 -3.86 9.41 9.22
CA ASP A 108 -4.78 10.05 8.27
C ASP A 108 -6.24 10.15 8.78
N TRP A 109 -6.55 9.61 9.96
CA TRP A 109 -7.91 9.68 10.51
C TRP A 109 -8.27 11.08 10.97
N LYS A 110 -9.44 11.58 10.55
CA LYS A 110 -9.86 12.97 10.84
C LYS A 110 -10.32 13.19 12.28
N SER A 111 -11.08 12.24 12.84
CA SER A 111 -11.72 12.39 14.15
C SER A 111 -10.85 11.93 15.31
N PHE A 112 -9.95 10.98 15.07
CA PHE A 112 -9.07 10.40 16.08
C PHE A 112 -7.76 9.97 15.42
N PRO A 113 -6.85 10.89 15.07
CA PRO A 113 -5.56 10.55 14.49
C PRO A 113 -4.74 9.65 15.41
N ASP A 114 -4.25 8.53 14.85
CA ASP A 114 -3.43 7.56 15.57
C ASP A 114 -2.16 7.28 14.75
N GLN A 115 -1.14 8.11 14.95
CA GLN A 115 0.09 8.06 14.15
C GLN A 115 0.86 6.74 14.27
N PRO A 116 0.92 6.06 15.43
CA PRO A 116 1.50 4.73 15.56
C PRO A 116 0.83 3.63 14.72
N HIS A 117 -0.46 3.74 14.42
CA HIS A 117 -1.33 2.65 13.99
C HIS A 117 -1.31 2.37 12.50
N PHE A 118 -1.17 1.08 12.15
CA PHE A 118 -1.30 0.52 10.79
C PHE A 118 -2.22 -0.68 10.80
N GLN A 119 -3.13 -0.76 9.80
CA GLN A 119 -4.05 -1.88 9.69
C GLN A 119 -4.28 -2.33 8.25
N TRP A 120 -4.58 -3.61 8.06
CA TRP A 120 -5.08 -4.14 6.81
C TRP A 120 -6.61 -4.22 6.85
N ASP A 121 -7.25 -3.29 6.17
CA ASP A 121 -8.70 -3.18 6.06
C ASP A 121 -9.20 -3.25 4.60
N TYR A 122 -8.33 -3.72 3.71
CA TYR A 122 -8.61 -3.83 2.27
C TYR A 122 -9.13 -2.50 1.71
N HIS A 123 -8.30 -1.46 1.80
CA HIS A 123 -8.60 -0.11 1.30
C HIS A 123 -9.86 0.52 1.93
N LYS A 124 -10.03 0.34 3.24
CA LYS A 124 -11.17 0.83 4.05
C LYS A 124 -12.51 0.16 3.71
N ASN A 125 -12.50 -0.98 3.02
CA ASN A 125 -13.70 -1.75 2.73
C ASN A 125 -14.17 -2.60 3.93
N TYR A 126 -13.34 -2.75 4.96
CA TYR A 126 -13.67 -3.47 6.19
C TYR A 126 -13.61 -2.54 7.40
N THR A 127 -14.55 -2.71 8.30
CA THR A 127 -14.68 -1.92 9.52
C THR A 127 -14.53 -2.79 10.76
N ASP A 128 -14.27 -2.18 11.93
CA ASP A 128 -14.31 -2.91 13.22
C ASP A 128 -15.61 -3.67 13.43
N ALA A 129 -16.75 -3.12 12.98
CA ALA A 129 -18.04 -3.81 13.10
C ALA A 129 -18.07 -5.11 12.30
N MET A 130 -17.50 -5.13 11.09
CA MET A 130 -17.40 -6.33 10.26
C MET A 130 -16.44 -7.34 10.89
N VAL A 131 -15.29 -6.88 11.35
CA VAL A 131 -14.28 -7.73 12.01
C VAL A 131 -14.86 -8.38 13.28
N ARG A 132 -15.65 -7.65 14.09
CA ARG A 132 -16.35 -8.19 15.27
C ARG A 132 -17.31 -9.32 14.94
N THR A 133 -17.91 -9.32 13.77
CA THR A 133 -18.81 -10.39 13.31
C THR A 133 -18.10 -11.52 12.57
N GLY A 134 -16.75 -11.53 12.58
CA GLY A 134 -15.94 -12.54 11.90
C GLY A 134 -15.77 -12.33 10.39
N ARG A 135 -16.25 -11.21 9.84
CA ARG A 135 -15.99 -10.85 8.44
C ARG A 135 -14.61 -10.21 8.33
N LEU A 136 -13.65 -10.98 7.81
CA LEU A 136 -12.27 -10.54 7.67
C LEU A 136 -11.96 -10.15 6.21
N PRO A 137 -11.04 -9.19 5.98
CA PRO A 137 -10.58 -8.86 4.64
C PRO A 137 -9.84 -10.05 4.01
N PRO A 138 -9.78 -10.10 2.66
CA PRO A 138 -8.97 -11.08 1.96
C PRO A 138 -7.51 -11.03 2.43
N MET A 139 -6.74 -12.05 2.07
CA MET A 139 -5.30 -12.06 2.36
C MET A 139 -4.64 -10.88 1.67
N MET A 140 -3.72 -10.23 2.37
CA MET A 140 -2.88 -9.18 1.82
C MET A 140 -1.78 -9.81 0.96
N GLU A 141 -1.61 -9.34 -0.27
CA GLU A 141 -0.44 -9.75 -1.05
C GLU A 141 0.84 -9.25 -0.37
N VAL A 142 1.89 -10.06 -0.40
CA VAL A 142 3.19 -9.62 0.15
C VAL A 142 3.75 -8.55 -0.78
N TYR A 143 4.05 -7.39 -0.20
CA TYR A 143 4.59 -6.27 -0.95
C TYR A 143 5.99 -6.61 -1.48
N GLU A 144 6.16 -6.44 -2.77
CA GLU A 144 7.45 -6.53 -3.45
C GLU A 144 7.78 -5.16 -4.05
N GLU A 145 8.99 -4.68 -3.78
CA GLU A 145 9.48 -3.45 -4.40
C GLU A 145 9.79 -3.73 -5.86
N MET A 146 9.10 -3.05 -6.77
CA MET A 146 9.33 -3.20 -8.21
C MET A 146 10.74 -2.75 -8.57
N THR A 147 11.56 -3.66 -9.08
CA THR A 147 12.89 -3.33 -9.59
C THR A 147 12.80 -2.67 -10.98
N TYR A 148 13.88 -2.05 -11.41
CA TYR A 148 13.96 -1.51 -12.78
C TYR A 148 13.81 -2.62 -13.84
N GLU A 149 14.31 -3.82 -13.56
CA GLU A 149 14.18 -4.98 -14.47
C GLU A 149 12.71 -5.46 -14.54
N ASP A 150 12.01 -5.51 -13.39
CA ASP A 150 10.57 -5.82 -13.36
C ASP A 150 9.78 -4.78 -14.16
N TRP A 151 10.08 -3.50 -13.95
CA TRP A 151 9.46 -2.41 -14.71
C TRP A 151 9.66 -2.57 -16.21
N LYS A 152 10.89 -2.87 -16.67
CA LYS A 152 11.16 -3.13 -18.11
C LYS A 152 10.33 -4.30 -18.62
N LEU A 153 10.29 -5.39 -17.89
CA LEU A 153 9.52 -6.59 -18.28
C LEU A 153 8.01 -6.26 -18.40
N TYR A 154 7.46 -5.50 -17.44
CA TYR A 154 6.07 -5.05 -17.51
C TYR A 154 5.82 -4.11 -18.70
N MET A 155 6.74 -3.20 -18.98
CA MET A 155 6.63 -2.28 -20.13
C MET A 155 6.70 -3.03 -21.46
N GLU A 156 7.57 -4.01 -21.61
CA GLU A 156 7.64 -4.86 -22.80
C GLU A 156 6.35 -5.66 -23.01
N LYS A 157 5.81 -6.24 -21.94
CA LYS A 157 4.52 -6.94 -21.96
C LYS A 157 3.39 -6.01 -22.37
N TYR A 158 3.31 -4.83 -21.77
CA TYR A 158 2.29 -3.82 -22.07
C TYR A 158 2.38 -3.35 -23.54
N ARG A 159 3.58 -3.08 -24.03
CA ARG A 159 3.81 -2.74 -25.45
C ARG A 159 3.34 -3.86 -26.39
N SER A 160 3.65 -5.11 -26.05
CA SER A 160 3.19 -6.28 -26.81
C SER A 160 1.66 -6.39 -26.83
N GLU A 161 0.99 -6.07 -25.72
CA GLU A 161 -0.48 -6.03 -25.64
C GLU A 161 -1.05 -4.91 -26.49
N LEU A 162 -0.44 -3.70 -26.45
CA LEU A 162 -0.84 -2.58 -27.30
C LEU A 162 -0.68 -2.88 -28.79
N ALA A 163 0.44 -3.50 -29.16
CA ALA A 163 0.72 -3.87 -30.56
C ALA A 163 -0.31 -4.85 -31.15
N ARG A 164 -0.94 -5.68 -30.30
CA ARG A 164 -1.99 -6.64 -30.71
C ARG A 164 -3.39 -6.02 -30.78
N LYS A 165 -3.58 -4.82 -30.29
CA LYS A 165 -4.90 -4.16 -30.35
C LYS A 165 -5.25 -3.84 -31.81
N PRO A 166 -6.51 -4.04 -32.21
CA PRO A 166 -6.94 -3.68 -33.55
C PRO A 166 -6.89 -2.17 -33.74
N THR A 167 -6.62 -1.74 -34.96
CA THR A 167 -6.62 -0.32 -35.33
C THR A 167 -7.98 0.32 -34.98
N SER A 168 -7.97 1.45 -34.30
CA SER A 168 -9.15 2.23 -34.00
C SER A 168 -9.88 2.64 -35.27
N PRO A 169 -11.22 2.70 -35.28
CA PRO A 169 -11.98 3.06 -36.48
C PRO A 169 -11.52 4.36 -37.14
N TYR A 170 -11.22 5.39 -36.35
CA TYR A 170 -10.78 6.71 -36.84
C TYR A 170 -9.37 6.69 -37.47
N ALA A 171 -8.54 5.71 -37.12
CA ALA A 171 -7.14 5.60 -37.56
C ALA A 171 -6.98 4.68 -38.81
N LYS A 172 -8.01 3.93 -39.20
CA LYS A 172 -7.91 2.99 -40.30
C LYS A 172 -7.53 3.65 -41.63
N GLU A 173 -8.29 4.67 -42.02
CA GLU A 173 -8.04 5.39 -43.29
C GLU A 173 -6.69 6.11 -43.30
N PRO A 174 -6.30 6.91 -42.28
CA PRO A 174 -4.97 7.50 -42.20
C PRO A 174 -3.83 6.49 -42.28
N ILE A 175 -3.94 5.33 -41.61
CA ILE A 175 -2.90 4.28 -41.66
C ILE A 175 -2.80 3.68 -43.05
N GLU A 176 -3.90 3.34 -43.69
CA GLU A 176 -3.88 2.80 -45.05
C GLU A 176 -3.30 3.79 -46.06
N LYS A 177 -3.55 5.09 -45.91
CA LYS A 177 -2.92 6.13 -46.71
C LYS A 177 -1.43 6.18 -46.46
N ALA A 178 -0.99 6.19 -45.22
CA ALA A 178 0.43 6.23 -44.83
C ALA A 178 1.19 4.97 -45.32
N LYS A 179 0.55 3.79 -45.33
CA LYS A 179 1.10 2.56 -45.92
C LYS A 179 1.35 2.72 -47.43
N LYS A 180 0.36 3.26 -48.16
CA LYS A 180 0.51 3.51 -49.61
C LYS A 180 1.61 4.50 -49.93
N GLU A 181 1.83 5.49 -49.05
CA GLU A 181 2.90 6.49 -49.16
C GLU A 181 4.26 5.99 -48.64
N GLY A 182 4.35 4.74 -48.15
CA GLY A 182 5.61 4.16 -47.64
C GLY A 182 6.08 4.75 -46.29
N ILE A 183 5.22 5.51 -45.59
CA ILE A 183 5.55 6.15 -44.32
C ILE A 183 5.59 5.12 -43.19
N THR A 184 4.71 4.12 -43.24
CA THR A 184 4.61 3.06 -42.22
C THR A 184 4.25 1.72 -42.92
N ASP A 185 4.57 0.61 -42.28
CA ASP A 185 4.11 -0.72 -42.69
C ASP A 185 2.69 -1.03 -42.15
N GLY A 186 2.18 -0.18 -41.27
CA GLY A 186 0.88 -0.35 -40.60
C GLY A 186 0.88 -1.42 -39.52
N SER A 187 2.05 -1.98 -39.15
CA SER A 187 2.16 -2.89 -38.03
C SER A 187 2.03 -2.15 -36.68
N ARG A 188 1.59 -2.89 -35.65
CA ARG A 188 1.52 -2.39 -34.26
C ARG A 188 0.86 -1.01 -34.08
N PRO A 189 -0.33 -0.74 -34.64
CA PRO A 189 -0.93 0.60 -34.66
C PRO A 189 -1.26 1.16 -33.26
N GLY A 190 -1.34 0.31 -32.27
CA GLY A 190 -1.60 0.71 -30.87
C GLY A 190 -0.35 0.78 -29.98
N ASP A 191 0.83 0.47 -30.51
CA ASP A 191 2.07 0.47 -29.72
C ASP A 191 2.56 1.91 -29.42
N LEU A 192 3.46 2.02 -28.42
CA LEU A 192 4.15 3.26 -28.13
C LEU A 192 5.21 3.53 -29.19
N ILE A 193 5.30 4.78 -29.64
CA ILE A 193 6.27 5.20 -30.65
C ILE A 193 7.40 6.00 -29.99
N THR A 194 8.64 5.75 -30.41
CA THR A 194 9.79 6.52 -29.99
C THR A 194 9.95 7.82 -30.81
N ARG A 195 10.73 8.79 -30.31
CA ARG A 195 11.06 10.01 -31.09
C ARG A 195 11.81 9.67 -32.37
N GLU A 196 12.71 8.67 -32.36
CA GLU A 196 13.45 8.22 -33.52
C GLU A 196 12.54 7.65 -34.60
N GLU A 197 11.57 6.81 -34.21
CA GLU A 197 10.58 6.25 -35.13
C GLU A 197 9.72 7.36 -35.76
N VAL A 198 9.28 8.35 -34.97
CA VAL A 198 8.53 9.52 -35.49
C VAL A 198 9.37 10.31 -36.49
N ILE A 199 10.63 10.65 -36.19
CA ILE A 199 11.53 11.38 -37.09
C ILE A 199 11.75 10.59 -38.38
N THR A 200 12.02 9.28 -38.28
CA THR A 200 12.22 8.40 -39.44
C THR A 200 10.98 8.36 -40.34
N MET A 201 9.77 8.31 -39.73
CA MET A 201 8.51 8.32 -40.49
C MET A 201 8.30 9.67 -41.20
N LEU A 202 8.64 10.78 -40.55
CA LEU A 202 8.52 12.14 -41.13
C LEU A 202 9.51 12.35 -42.27
N GLU A 203 10.73 11.80 -42.22
CA GLU A 203 11.70 11.87 -43.28
C GLU A 203 11.27 11.08 -44.55
N ARG A 204 10.55 9.96 -44.37
CA ARG A 204 9.99 9.19 -45.48
C ARG A 204 8.86 9.91 -46.22
N LYS A 205 8.29 10.96 -45.64
CA LYS A 205 7.21 11.75 -46.22
C LYS A 205 7.72 12.84 -47.19
N LYS A 206 9.03 13.15 -47.18
CA LYS A 206 9.67 14.09 -48.11
C LYS A 206 9.89 13.42 -49.44
#